data_bcc28809c442af5a74720ed4733b7009
#
_entry.id   bcc28809c442af5a74720ed4733b7009
#
_cell.length_a   1.000
_cell.length_b   1.000
_cell.length_c   1.000
_cell.angle_alpha   90.00
_cell.angle_beta   90.00
_cell.angle_gamma   90.00
#
_symmetry.space_group_name_H-M   'P 1'
#
loop_
_entity.id
_entity.type
_entity.pdbx_description
1 polymer ?
#
loop_
_entity_poly.entity_id
_entity_poly.type
_entity_poly.pdbx_seq_one_letter_code
_entity_poly.pdbx_strand_id
1 'polypeptide(L)'
;MPNILDRFIGLFDPDAGLRRHRARELLARAYEGASQRDGWKPKRAGASANTDHRADGATLRVRARSLYQNVPYITAGVEAWVANHIGTGIIPRSLAKNADIIDALYDAWGKKADADAIFDVNGLVAAAERAAYADGECLVRLRPRLLSDGLPVPLQLQLLEIDWLDSAKSGTVGGNTIVNGKEYDPLGRLVSYWLFDQHPGEQVSAFKGRAASHPVPADRIIHYYAPVRPGQARGVSMLAPVIARVRDLMLYEDAELQRKNLETRLGVLASGDVETLSMAEQNATDVRQTGDLGTLSSGGITRVPTGTNLTIVEPKAAPGYVDYVKYALHLIASGMGVTYEMLTGDMREVNFSSARVRLLEFRRRAEQRQWLNTIPTLSNRIWEAFIDAAVLAGKLPRSDYACDWSTPKWDYVNPEQDVKADLAEISGGLSSISEKLRRRGYKPDLVFKEIKSDFDRLRSDGTLDIFLQLQTNQAPQAAPTKPTTATS
;
A
#
# COMPACT_ATOMS: atom_id res chain seq x y z
N MET A 1 -19.83 -23.11 -37.45
CA MET A 1 -20.47 -23.42 -38.74
C MET A 1 -19.40 -23.46 -39.83
N PRO A 2 -19.39 -24.42 -40.71
CA PRO A 2 -18.42 -24.50 -41.79
C PRO A 2 -18.57 -23.24 -42.69
N ASN A 3 -17.44 -22.58 -42.96
CA ASN A 3 -17.40 -21.41 -43.83
C ASN A 3 -17.71 -21.78 -45.27
N ILE A 4 -18.22 -20.85 -46.08
CA ILE A 4 -18.59 -21.06 -47.50
C ILE A 4 -17.44 -21.74 -48.29
N LEU A 5 -16.18 -21.35 -48.00
CA LEU A 5 -14.98 -21.94 -48.57
C LEU A 5 -14.75 -23.43 -48.16
N ASP A 6 -15.08 -23.79 -46.91
CA ASP A 6 -14.94 -25.19 -46.46
C ASP A 6 -16.03 -26.08 -47.04
N ARG A 7 -17.22 -25.54 -47.28
CA ARG A 7 -18.30 -26.21 -48.00
C ARG A 7 -17.94 -26.41 -49.49
N PHE A 8 -17.32 -25.40 -50.10
CA PHE A 8 -16.93 -25.44 -51.50
C PHE A 8 -15.78 -26.46 -51.72
N ILE A 9 -14.78 -26.43 -50.86
CA ILE A 9 -13.67 -27.42 -50.91
C ILE A 9 -14.15 -28.81 -50.59
N GLY A 10 -15.07 -28.96 -49.60
CA GLY A 10 -15.67 -30.25 -49.26
C GLY A 10 -16.56 -30.86 -50.34
N LEU A 11 -17.01 -30.10 -51.33
CA LEU A 11 -17.73 -30.57 -52.53
C LEU A 11 -16.78 -31.26 -53.53
N PHE A 12 -15.52 -30.82 -53.63
CA PHE A 12 -14.53 -31.34 -54.55
C PHE A 12 -13.57 -32.35 -53.89
N ASP A 13 -13.26 -32.14 -52.60
CA ASP A 13 -12.43 -33.00 -51.76
C ASP A 13 -12.98 -33.01 -50.33
N PRO A 14 -13.80 -34.01 -49.95
CA PRO A 14 -14.40 -34.14 -48.64
C PRO A 14 -13.37 -34.20 -47.49
N ASP A 15 -12.23 -34.86 -47.73
CA ASP A 15 -11.17 -35.03 -46.72
C ASP A 15 -10.39 -33.72 -46.47
N ALA A 16 -10.16 -32.92 -47.52
CA ALA A 16 -9.54 -31.62 -47.38
C ALA A 16 -10.47 -30.64 -46.68
N GLY A 17 -11.76 -30.65 -46.96
CA GLY A 17 -12.79 -29.87 -46.29
C GLY A 17 -12.86 -30.20 -44.80
N LEU A 18 -12.83 -31.46 -44.44
CA LEU A 18 -12.88 -31.94 -43.06
C LEU A 18 -11.60 -31.61 -42.28
N ARG A 19 -10.43 -31.74 -42.90
CA ARG A 19 -9.13 -31.36 -42.31
C ARG A 19 -9.07 -29.87 -42.00
N ARG A 20 -9.54 -29.02 -42.90
CA ARG A 20 -9.59 -27.56 -42.70
C ARG A 20 -10.61 -27.18 -41.62
N HIS A 21 -11.76 -27.81 -41.57
CA HIS A 21 -12.75 -27.60 -40.52
C HIS A 21 -12.18 -27.97 -39.14
N ARG A 22 -11.56 -29.18 -39.03
CA ARG A 22 -10.89 -29.62 -37.80
C ARG A 22 -9.72 -28.69 -37.39
N ALA A 23 -8.90 -28.24 -38.35
CA ALA A 23 -7.83 -27.30 -38.07
C ALA A 23 -8.35 -25.95 -37.52
N ARG A 24 -9.51 -25.50 -38.03
CA ARG A 24 -10.15 -24.29 -37.48
C ARG A 24 -10.78 -24.51 -36.13
N GLU A 25 -11.37 -25.65 -35.84
CA GLU A 25 -11.87 -26.00 -34.53
C GLU A 25 -10.72 -26.08 -33.51
N LEU A 26 -9.58 -26.66 -33.91
CA LEU A 26 -8.36 -26.68 -33.09
C LEU A 26 -7.76 -25.26 -32.89
N LEU A 27 -7.93 -24.37 -33.87
CA LEU A 27 -7.54 -22.98 -33.79
C LEU A 27 -8.59 -22.11 -33.08
N ALA A 28 -9.84 -22.61 -32.93
CA ALA A 28 -10.85 -21.93 -32.11
C ALA A 28 -10.44 -21.98 -30.64
N ARG A 29 -10.19 -20.83 -30.08
CA ARG A 29 -9.77 -20.72 -28.68
C ARG A 29 -10.87 -21.26 -27.77
N ALA A 30 -10.52 -22.17 -26.87
CA ALA A 30 -11.44 -22.86 -25.98
C ALA A 30 -12.04 -21.91 -24.92
N TYR A 31 -11.37 -20.78 -24.66
CA TYR A 31 -11.79 -19.79 -23.68
C TYR A 31 -12.32 -18.53 -24.37
N GLU A 32 -13.54 -18.10 -24.03
CA GLU A 32 -14.15 -16.88 -24.58
C GLU A 32 -13.30 -15.63 -24.33
N GLY A 33 -12.70 -15.51 -23.15
CA GLY A 33 -11.78 -14.42 -22.80
C GLY A 33 -10.50 -14.36 -23.63
N ALA A 34 -10.21 -15.40 -24.45
CA ALA A 34 -9.14 -15.40 -25.43
C ALA A 34 -9.61 -15.00 -26.83
N SER A 35 -10.89 -14.66 -27.01
CA SER A 35 -11.46 -14.21 -28.29
C SER A 35 -10.91 -12.84 -28.65
N GLN A 36 -10.65 -12.63 -29.95
CA GLN A 36 -10.27 -11.31 -30.49
C GLN A 36 -11.49 -10.54 -31.04
N ARG A 37 -12.70 -11.11 -30.93
CA ARG A 37 -13.93 -10.57 -31.49
C ARG A 37 -14.54 -9.44 -30.65
N ASP A 38 -14.15 -9.35 -29.37
CA ASP A 38 -14.61 -8.35 -28.39
C ASP A 38 -13.95 -6.97 -28.56
N GLY A 39 -12.99 -6.85 -29.49
CA GLY A 39 -12.22 -5.61 -29.69
C GLY A 39 -11.19 -5.33 -28.60
N TRP A 40 -11.09 -6.17 -27.57
CA TRP A 40 -10.11 -6.00 -26.50
C TRP A 40 -8.72 -6.41 -26.97
N LYS A 41 -7.86 -5.43 -27.16
CA LYS A 41 -6.46 -5.63 -27.57
C LYS A 41 -5.54 -5.17 -26.43
N PRO A 42 -5.14 -6.06 -25.51
CA PRO A 42 -4.21 -5.68 -24.45
C PRO A 42 -2.89 -5.21 -25.09
N LYS A 43 -2.38 -4.08 -24.59
CA LYS A 43 -1.09 -3.56 -25.02
C LYS A 43 0.02 -4.52 -24.52
N ARG A 44 1.06 -4.72 -25.32
CA ARG A 44 2.24 -5.55 -24.98
C ARG A 44 1.93 -6.97 -24.56
N ALA A 45 0.96 -7.60 -25.20
CA ALA A 45 0.69 -9.03 -25.02
C ALA A 45 1.97 -9.85 -25.24
N GLY A 46 2.38 -10.65 -24.25
CA GLY A 46 3.56 -11.52 -24.33
C GLY A 46 4.89 -10.86 -23.89
N ALA A 47 4.92 -9.60 -23.48
CA ALA A 47 6.11 -8.99 -22.90
C ALA A 47 6.40 -9.54 -21.49
N SER A 48 7.70 -9.62 -21.12
CA SER A 48 8.11 -9.97 -19.76
C SER A 48 7.78 -8.81 -18.79
N ALA A 49 7.60 -9.15 -17.49
CA ALA A 49 7.39 -8.14 -16.45
C ALA A 49 8.50 -7.08 -16.43
N ASN A 50 9.73 -7.47 -16.72
CA ASN A 50 10.88 -6.56 -16.75
C ASN A 50 10.85 -5.61 -17.95
N THR A 51 10.36 -6.06 -19.10
CA THR A 51 10.16 -5.22 -20.28
C THR A 51 9.07 -4.19 -20.04
N ASP A 52 7.95 -4.62 -19.46
CA ASP A 52 6.84 -3.72 -19.10
C ASP A 52 7.29 -2.67 -18.08
N HIS A 53 8.01 -3.10 -17.03
CA HIS A 53 8.55 -2.20 -16.01
C HIS A 53 9.53 -1.18 -16.62
N ARG A 54 10.42 -1.62 -17.52
CA ARG A 54 11.39 -0.70 -18.19
C ARG A 54 10.67 0.44 -18.91
N ALA A 55 9.55 0.14 -19.53
CA ALA A 55 8.80 1.14 -20.30
C ALA A 55 7.93 2.06 -19.44
N ASP A 56 7.27 1.51 -18.43
CA ASP A 56 6.19 2.18 -17.71
C ASP A 56 6.53 2.51 -16.24
N GLY A 57 7.50 1.83 -15.63
CA GLY A 57 7.76 1.89 -14.20
C GLY A 57 8.05 3.30 -13.68
N ALA A 58 8.88 4.08 -14.39
CA ALA A 58 9.17 5.45 -13.99
C ALA A 58 7.92 6.35 -14.04
N THR A 59 7.11 6.23 -15.10
CA THR A 59 5.87 7.01 -15.24
C THR A 59 4.86 6.65 -14.16
N LEU A 60 4.69 5.35 -13.86
CA LEU A 60 3.79 4.90 -12.80
C LEU A 60 4.22 5.44 -11.44
N ARG A 61 5.52 5.41 -11.12
CA ARG A 61 6.06 5.94 -9.87
C ARG A 61 5.81 7.43 -9.70
N VAL A 62 6.14 8.25 -10.72
CA VAL A 62 5.90 9.70 -10.68
C VAL A 62 4.43 10.01 -10.46
N ARG A 63 3.53 9.32 -11.17
CA ARG A 63 2.08 9.50 -11.00
C ARG A 63 1.61 9.06 -9.62
N ALA A 64 2.09 7.93 -9.12
CA ALA A 64 1.74 7.41 -7.79
C ALA A 64 2.19 8.37 -6.68
N ARG A 65 3.41 8.92 -6.76
CA ARG A 65 3.91 9.95 -5.83
C ARG A 65 3.03 11.20 -5.86
N SER A 66 2.70 11.69 -7.06
CA SER A 66 1.82 12.85 -7.21
C SER A 66 0.45 12.61 -6.57
N LEU A 67 -0.15 11.43 -6.76
CA LEU A 67 -1.42 11.09 -6.14
C LEU A 67 -1.30 10.98 -4.62
N TYR A 68 -0.25 10.34 -4.11
CA TYR A 68 -0.01 10.22 -2.67
C TYR A 68 0.19 11.59 -1.99
N GLN A 69 0.87 12.51 -2.66
CA GLN A 69 1.13 13.86 -2.14
C GLN A 69 -0.08 14.79 -2.19
N ASN A 70 -0.95 14.65 -3.20
CA ASN A 70 -1.95 15.67 -3.53
C ASN A 70 -3.40 15.20 -3.40
N VAL A 71 -3.66 13.88 -3.27
CA VAL A 71 -5.02 13.34 -3.22
C VAL A 71 -5.31 12.77 -1.83
N PRO A 72 -6.16 13.43 -1.01
CA PRO A 72 -6.40 13.06 0.38
C PRO A 72 -6.81 11.60 0.59
N TYR A 73 -7.68 11.06 -0.28
CA TYR A 73 -8.10 9.66 -0.21
C TYR A 73 -6.93 8.70 -0.38
N ILE A 74 -6.02 9.00 -1.31
CA ILE A 74 -4.85 8.15 -1.56
C ILE A 74 -3.90 8.19 -0.37
N THR A 75 -3.62 9.38 0.16
CA THR A 75 -2.81 9.53 1.37
C THR A 75 -3.40 8.74 2.53
N ALA A 76 -4.71 8.89 2.80
CA ALA A 76 -5.41 8.14 3.85
C ALA A 76 -5.30 6.64 3.67
N GLY A 77 -5.50 6.14 2.45
CA GLY A 77 -5.41 4.70 2.14
C GLY A 77 -4.00 4.13 2.31
N VAL A 78 -2.96 4.85 1.90
CA VAL A 78 -1.55 4.45 2.08
C VAL A 78 -1.20 4.42 3.57
N GLU A 79 -1.54 5.47 4.32
CA GLU A 79 -1.26 5.54 5.76
C GLU A 79 -2.05 4.49 6.54
N ALA A 80 -3.31 4.24 6.19
CA ALA A 80 -4.09 3.16 6.78
C ALA A 80 -3.45 1.78 6.54
N TRP A 81 -2.92 1.55 5.33
CA TRP A 81 -2.17 0.32 5.05
C TRP A 81 -0.95 0.21 5.94
N VAL A 82 -0.07 1.21 5.97
CA VAL A 82 1.20 1.18 6.74
C VAL A 82 0.92 1.04 8.23
N ALA A 83 -0.06 1.77 8.76
CA ALA A 83 -0.44 1.73 10.17
C ALA A 83 -0.93 0.34 10.61
N ASN A 84 -1.62 -0.39 9.74
CA ASN A 84 -2.12 -1.72 10.05
C ASN A 84 -1.10 -2.83 9.70
N HIS A 85 -0.26 -2.62 8.68
CA HIS A 85 0.71 -3.61 8.21
C HIS A 85 1.96 -3.66 9.09
N ILE A 86 2.53 -2.50 9.43
CA ILE A 86 3.73 -2.38 10.26
C ILE A 86 3.38 -1.96 11.69
N GLY A 87 2.34 -1.12 11.87
CA GLY A 87 1.92 -0.62 13.17
C GLY A 87 3.09 0.01 13.94
N THR A 88 3.31 -0.46 15.15
CA THR A 88 4.44 -0.03 16.01
C THR A 88 5.73 -0.81 15.77
N GLY A 89 5.72 -1.76 14.83
CA GLY A 89 6.89 -2.56 14.43
C GLY A 89 6.61 -4.05 14.34
N ILE A 90 7.42 -4.73 13.52
CA ILE A 90 7.52 -6.20 13.46
C ILE A 90 8.76 -6.57 14.30
N ILE A 91 8.52 -7.15 15.47
CA ILE A 91 9.53 -7.29 16.54
C ILE A 91 10.18 -8.68 16.48
N PRO A 92 11.50 -8.78 16.36
CA PRO A 92 12.21 -10.05 16.43
C PRO A 92 12.31 -10.55 17.87
N ARG A 93 12.39 -11.86 18.00
CA ARG A 93 12.72 -12.57 19.22
C ARG A 93 13.75 -13.65 18.91
N SER A 94 14.90 -13.56 19.51
CA SER A 94 15.92 -14.60 19.38
C SER A 94 15.45 -15.95 19.95
N LEU A 95 15.72 -17.03 19.24
CA LEU A 95 15.47 -18.40 19.72
C LEU A 95 16.70 -19.02 20.40
N ALA A 96 17.78 -18.27 20.54
CA ALA A 96 19.01 -18.73 21.19
C ALA A 96 18.87 -18.82 22.72
N LYS A 97 19.74 -19.58 23.37
CA LYS A 97 19.74 -19.73 24.85
C LYS A 97 19.94 -18.40 25.60
N ASN A 98 20.62 -17.44 25.00
CA ASN A 98 20.89 -16.09 25.51
C ASN A 98 19.98 -15.02 24.85
N ALA A 99 18.75 -15.36 24.55
CA ALA A 99 17.78 -14.49 23.86
C ALA A 99 17.66 -13.10 24.50
N ASP A 100 17.58 -13.02 25.84
CA ASP A 100 17.45 -11.74 26.56
C ASP A 100 18.61 -10.77 26.26
N ILE A 101 19.84 -11.28 26.13
CA ILE A 101 21.01 -10.45 25.81
C ILE A 101 20.97 -9.98 24.36
N ILE A 102 20.57 -10.85 23.43
CA ILE A 102 20.51 -10.56 22.00
C ILE A 102 19.39 -9.58 21.74
N ASP A 103 18.20 -9.81 22.30
CA ASP A 103 17.05 -8.94 22.17
C ASP A 103 17.34 -7.55 22.75
N ALA A 104 17.97 -7.46 23.93
CA ALA A 104 18.40 -6.19 24.51
C ALA A 104 19.43 -5.45 23.64
N LEU A 105 20.37 -6.18 23.03
CA LEU A 105 21.35 -5.61 22.11
C LEU A 105 20.66 -5.09 20.83
N TYR A 106 19.70 -5.85 20.30
CA TYR A 106 18.90 -5.43 19.15
C TYR A 106 18.10 -4.17 19.45
N ASP A 107 17.42 -4.11 20.59
CA ASP A 107 16.64 -2.94 21.01
C ASP A 107 17.55 -1.69 21.21
N ALA A 108 18.74 -1.87 21.78
CA ALA A 108 19.71 -0.77 21.92
C ALA A 108 20.26 -0.29 20.57
N TRP A 109 20.57 -1.21 19.65
CA TRP A 109 21.01 -0.91 18.30
C TRP A 109 19.89 -0.29 17.47
N GLY A 110 18.68 -0.82 17.57
CA GLY A 110 17.52 -0.39 16.79
C GLY A 110 17.21 1.09 16.94
N LYS A 111 17.43 1.66 18.12
CA LYS A 111 17.27 3.11 18.39
C LYS A 111 18.27 3.99 17.63
N LYS A 112 19.37 3.43 17.14
CA LYS A 112 20.44 4.12 16.40
C LYS A 112 20.72 3.51 15.03
N ALA A 113 19.81 2.65 14.56
CA ALA A 113 19.98 1.89 13.34
C ALA A 113 19.93 2.76 12.07
N ASP A 114 19.20 3.88 12.10
CA ASP A 114 19.07 4.77 10.93
C ASP A 114 20.34 5.59 10.73
N ALA A 115 20.86 5.57 9.50
CA ALA A 115 22.03 6.35 9.11
C ALA A 115 21.76 7.86 9.04
N ASP A 116 20.49 8.24 8.77
CA ASP A 116 20.04 9.62 8.69
C ASP A 116 19.57 10.14 10.07
N ALA A 117 19.56 9.28 11.09
CA ALA A 117 19.21 9.57 12.49
C ALA A 117 17.81 10.17 12.68
N ILE A 118 16.86 9.84 11.79
CA ILE A 118 15.47 10.30 11.85
C ILE A 118 14.60 9.27 12.57
N PHE A 119 14.80 7.98 12.26
CA PHE A 119 13.97 6.88 12.72
C PHE A 119 14.73 5.90 13.64
N ASP A 120 13.99 5.14 14.40
CA ASP A 120 14.45 3.84 14.89
C ASP A 120 14.28 2.77 13.78
N VAL A 121 14.70 1.53 14.05
CA VAL A 121 14.57 0.43 13.10
C VAL A 121 13.12 0.18 12.66
N ASN A 122 12.15 0.33 13.57
CA ASN A 122 10.73 0.11 13.26
C ASN A 122 10.16 1.23 12.39
N GLY A 123 10.52 2.47 12.70
CA GLY A 123 10.17 3.63 11.87
C GLY A 123 10.77 3.54 10.47
N LEU A 124 12.01 3.04 10.35
CA LEU A 124 12.65 2.79 9.05
C LEU A 124 11.92 1.71 8.25
N VAL A 125 11.49 0.61 8.89
CA VAL A 125 10.69 -0.44 8.26
C VAL A 125 9.33 0.10 7.80
N ALA A 126 8.68 0.96 8.61
CA ALA A 126 7.42 1.61 8.23
C ALA A 126 7.61 2.57 7.04
N ALA A 127 8.70 3.33 7.02
CA ALA A 127 9.05 4.20 5.89
C ALA A 127 9.37 3.39 4.63
N ALA A 128 10.05 2.25 4.76
CA ALA A 128 10.31 1.33 3.66
C ALA A 128 9.03 0.73 3.07
N GLU A 129 8.06 0.32 3.92
CA GLU A 129 6.76 -0.16 3.44
C GLU A 129 5.97 0.94 2.75
N ARG A 130 5.98 2.16 3.28
CA ARG A 130 5.34 3.33 2.65
C ARG A 130 5.92 3.58 1.25
N ALA A 131 7.25 3.57 1.13
CA ALA A 131 7.92 3.71 -0.14
C ALA A 131 7.60 2.55 -1.10
N ALA A 132 7.64 1.31 -0.62
CA ALA A 132 7.29 0.13 -1.42
C ALA A 132 5.82 0.14 -1.87
N TYR A 133 4.91 0.68 -1.07
CA TYR A 133 3.50 0.81 -1.43
C TYR A 133 3.29 1.89 -2.51
N ALA A 134 3.84 3.08 -2.29
CA ALA A 134 3.67 4.23 -3.18
C ALA A 134 4.51 4.09 -4.46
N ASP A 135 5.80 3.78 -4.34
CA ASP A 135 6.75 3.72 -5.45
C ASP A 135 6.83 2.35 -6.11
N GLY A 136 6.40 1.30 -5.38
CA GLY A 136 6.51 -0.10 -5.77
C GLY A 136 7.71 -0.82 -5.14
N GLU A 137 8.75 -0.10 -4.79
CA GLU A 137 10.02 -0.66 -4.31
C GLU A 137 10.87 0.40 -3.61
N CYS A 138 11.77 -0.04 -2.72
CA CYS A 138 12.80 0.80 -2.14
C CYS A 138 14.08 0.00 -1.89
N LEU A 139 15.16 0.68 -1.57
CA LEU A 139 16.44 0.06 -1.22
C LEU A 139 16.78 0.41 0.23
N VAL A 140 17.25 -0.58 0.99
CA VAL A 140 17.89 -0.34 2.28
C VAL A 140 19.36 -0.72 2.15
N ARG A 141 20.24 0.27 2.26
CA ARG A 141 21.68 0.07 2.18
C ARG A 141 22.25 -0.22 3.56
N LEU A 142 22.97 -1.31 3.67
CA LEU A 142 23.71 -1.67 4.86
C LEU A 142 25.01 -0.85 4.92
N ARG A 143 25.16 -0.06 5.98
CA ARG A 143 26.30 0.86 6.17
C ARG A 143 27.15 0.37 7.35
N PRO A 144 28.19 -0.45 7.12
CA PRO A 144 29.16 -0.77 8.18
C PRO A 144 29.78 0.50 8.74
N ARG A 145 29.96 0.52 10.05
CA ARG A 145 30.54 1.63 10.81
C ARG A 145 31.80 1.17 11.54
N LEU A 146 32.58 2.11 11.99
CA LEU A 146 33.74 1.83 12.80
C LEU A 146 33.34 1.55 14.25
N LEU A 147 34.12 0.73 14.95
CA LEU A 147 33.91 0.51 16.40
C LEU A 147 34.08 1.80 17.20
N SER A 148 34.89 2.74 16.70
CA SER A 148 35.10 4.07 17.28
C SER A 148 33.87 4.97 17.25
N ASP A 149 32.88 4.66 16.41
CA ASP A 149 31.67 5.49 16.26
C ASP A 149 30.71 5.36 17.45
N GLY A 150 31.00 4.49 18.43
CA GLY A 150 30.26 4.36 19.68
C GLY A 150 28.84 3.81 19.52
N LEU A 151 28.55 3.09 18.43
CA LEU A 151 27.28 2.41 18.22
C LEU A 151 27.24 1.08 19.01
N PRO A 152 26.08 0.65 19.49
CA PRO A 152 25.93 -0.66 20.14
C PRO A 152 26.41 -1.82 19.25
N VAL A 153 26.11 -1.75 17.95
CA VAL A 153 26.61 -2.61 16.88
C VAL A 153 27.05 -1.70 15.73
N PRO A 154 28.24 -1.94 15.10
CA PRO A 154 28.81 -1.05 14.09
C PRO A 154 28.14 -1.22 12.71
N LEU A 155 26.84 -1.05 12.66
CA LEU A 155 25.99 -1.13 11.48
C LEU A 155 24.92 -0.05 11.56
N GLN A 156 24.68 0.63 10.48
CA GLN A 156 23.50 1.45 10.26
C GLN A 156 22.82 1.10 8.94
N LEU A 157 21.54 1.40 8.85
CA LEU A 157 20.68 1.19 7.69
C LEU A 157 20.40 2.55 7.06
N GLN A 158 20.47 2.62 5.76
CA GLN A 158 20.12 3.82 4.99
C GLN A 158 18.99 3.48 4.05
N LEU A 159 17.82 4.09 4.25
CA LEU A 159 16.70 3.97 3.34
C LEU A 159 16.94 4.88 2.13
N LEU A 160 16.84 4.33 0.94
CA LEU A 160 17.05 5.03 -0.31
C LEU A 160 15.81 4.88 -1.20
N GLU A 161 15.40 5.96 -1.84
CA GLU A 161 14.43 5.90 -2.92
C GLU A 161 14.99 5.05 -4.07
N ILE A 162 14.12 4.39 -4.78
CA ILE A 162 14.52 3.54 -5.89
C ILE A 162 15.19 4.31 -7.04
N ASP A 163 15.04 5.63 -7.06
CA ASP A 163 15.67 6.51 -8.04
C ASP A 163 17.22 6.55 -7.92
N TRP A 164 17.76 6.13 -6.78
CA TRP A 164 19.20 5.89 -6.64
C TRP A 164 19.71 4.74 -7.51
N LEU A 165 18.84 3.83 -7.96
CA LEU A 165 19.20 2.74 -8.86
C LEU A 165 19.21 3.23 -10.30
N ASP A 166 20.35 3.07 -10.99
CA ASP A 166 20.48 3.41 -12.41
C ASP A 166 19.69 2.43 -13.29
N SER A 167 18.40 2.64 -13.37
CA SER A 167 17.47 1.80 -14.14
C SER A 167 17.75 1.81 -15.65
N ALA A 168 18.47 2.81 -16.15
CA ALA A 168 18.86 2.88 -17.55
C ALA A 168 20.05 1.97 -17.87
N LYS A 169 20.85 1.60 -16.85
CA LYS A 169 22.01 0.73 -17.00
C LYS A 169 21.58 -0.68 -17.40
N SER A 170 21.98 -1.08 -18.59
CA SER A 170 21.75 -2.45 -19.11
C SER A 170 22.86 -2.79 -20.08
N GLY A 171 23.24 -4.06 -20.17
CA GLY A 171 24.33 -4.52 -21.02
C GLY A 171 25.12 -5.65 -20.38
N THR A 172 26.37 -5.80 -20.78
CA THR A 172 27.29 -6.82 -20.27
C THR A 172 28.57 -6.15 -19.77
N VAL A 173 29.00 -6.51 -18.56
CA VAL A 173 30.24 -6.03 -17.96
C VAL A 173 30.97 -7.20 -17.31
N GLY A 174 32.25 -7.45 -17.69
CA GLY A 174 33.06 -8.51 -17.08
C GLY A 174 32.47 -9.92 -17.17
N GLY A 175 31.63 -10.21 -18.17
CA GLY A 175 30.94 -11.48 -18.32
C GLY A 175 29.59 -11.53 -17.60
N ASN A 176 29.25 -10.56 -16.77
CA ASN A 176 27.95 -10.44 -16.08
C ASN A 176 26.96 -9.68 -16.94
N THR A 177 25.66 -9.99 -16.77
CA THR A 177 24.56 -9.30 -17.47
C THR A 177 23.91 -8.29 -16.56
N ILE A 178 23.76 -7.05 -17.02
CA ILE A 178 23.06 -5.99 -16.30
C ILE A 178 21.67 -5.80 -16.89
N VAL A 179 20.65 -5.86 -16.05
CA VAL A 179 19.25 -5.64 -16.41
C VAL A 179 18.63 -4.61 -15.46
N ASN A 180 18.27 -3.44 -15.98
CA ASN A 180 17.61 -2.37 -15.20
C ASN A 180 18.39 -2.00 -13.92
N GLY A 181 19.73 -1.88 -14.02
CA GLY A 181 20.60 -1.52 -12.90
C GLY A 181 20.98 -2.66 -11.95
N LYS A 182 20.52 -3.88 -12.21
CA LYS A 182 20.87 -5.08 -11.43
C LYS A 182 21.81 -5.95 -12.25
N GLU A 183 22.94 -6.32 -11.66
CA GLU A 183 23.99 -7.12 -12.31
C GLU A 183 23.87 -8.58 -11.85
N TYR A 184 23.84 -9.48 -12.81
CA TYR A 184 23.73 -10.93 -12.61
C TYR A 184 24.95 -11.65 -13.17
N ASP A 185 25.45 -12.63 -12.45
CA ASP A 185 26.49 -13.53 -12.93
C ASP A 185 25.98 -14.48 -14.05
N PRO A 186 26.86 -15.25 -14.70
CA PRO A 186 26.46 -16.21 -15.73
C PRO A 186 25.50 -17.31 -15.24
N LEU A 187 25.43 -17.55 -13.91
CA LEU A 187 24.49 -18.49 -13.29
C LEU A 187 23.15 -17.84 -12.94
N GLY A 188 22.96 -16.55 -13.25
CA GLY A 188 21.74 -15.79 -12.95
C GLY A 188 21.61 -15.32 -11.49
N ARG A 189 22.70 -15.38 -10.69
CA ARG A 189 22.70 -14.85 -9.33
C ARG A 189 22.96 -13.35 -9.34
N LEU A 190 22.24 -12.61 -8.51
CA LEU A 190 22.42 -11.17 -8.35
C LEU A 190 23.74 -10.88 -7.63
N VAL A 191 24.64 -10.09 -8.26
CA VAL A 191 25.97 -9.78 -7.76
C VAL A 191 26.06 -8.35 -7.24
N SER A 192 25.48 -7.39 -7.98
CA SER A 192 25.55 -5.97 -7.60
C SER A 192 24.34 -5.18 -8.06
N TYR A 193 24.19 -4.00 -7.45
CA TYR A 193 23.27 -2.94 -7.86
C TYR A 193 24.07 -1.73 -8.32
N TRP A 194 23.72 -1.17 -9.47
CA TRP A 194 24.34 0.04 -9.98
C TRP A 194 23.63 1.26 -9.39
N LEU A 195 24.24 1.88 -8.38
CA LEU A 195 23.68 3.02 -7.68
C LEU A 195 24.41 4.31 -8.07
N PHE A 196 23.63 5.39 -8.18
CA PHE A 196 24.19 6.73 -8.29
C PHE A 196 24.83 7.17 -6.98
N ASP A 197 25.83 8.02 -7.06
CA ASP A 197 26.51 8.59 -5.87
C ASP A 197 25.63 9.61 -5.15
N GLN A 198 24.70 10.23 -5.88
CA GLN A 198 23.74 11.21 -5.40
C GLN A 198 22.38 10.95 -6.04
N HIS A 199 21.32 11.45 -5.40
CA HIS A 199 19.99 11.33 -5.97
C HIS A 199 19.92 12.07 -7.33
N PRO A 200 19.52 11.42 -8.43
CA PRO A 200 19.57 12.02 -9.77
C PRO A 200 18.62 13.22 -9.93
N GLY A 201 17.63 13.38 -9.05
CA GLY A 201 16.73 14.53 -8.98
C GLY A 201 17.26 15.71 -8.14
N GLU A 202 18.42 15.59 -7.51
CA GLU A 202 19.00 16.67 -6.72
C GLU A 202 19.52 17.78 -7.64
N GLN A 203 18.95 18.97 -7.50
CA GLN A 203 19.30 20.13 -8.33
C GLN A 203 20.32 21.05 -7.66
N VAL A 204 21.28 20.50 -6.93
CA VAL A 204 22.33 21.32 -6.33
C VAL A 204 23.29 21.80 -7.42
N SER A 205 23.35 23.11 -7.64
CA SER A 205 24.10 23.74 -8.74
C SER A 205 25.63 23.53 -8.70
N ALA A 206 26.17 22.92 -7.64
CA ALA A 206 27.57 22.56 -7.52
C ALA A 206 27.99 21.35 -8.36
N PHE A 207 27.05 20.51 -8.82
CA PHE A 207 27.32 19.28 -9.54
C PHE A 207 26.75 19.33 -10.97
N LYS A 208 27.46 20.01 -11.86
CA LYS A 208 27.08 20.09 -13.30
C LYS A 208 27.42 18.83 -14.11
N GLY A 209 27.68 17.68 -13.48
CA GLY A 209 27.98 16.42 -14.13
C GLY A 209 26.77 15.47 -14.10
N ARG A 210 26.64 14.61 -15.12
CA ARG A 210 25.71 13.47 -15.07
C ARG A 210 26.14 12.59 -13.91
N ALA A 211 25.23 12.30 -12.97
CA ALA A 211 25.53 11.44 -11.83
C ALA A 211 26.10 10.09 -12.34
N ALA A 212 27.30 9.73 -11.87
CA ALA A 212 27.90 8.46 -12.19
C ALA A 212 27.27 7.37 -11.34
N SER A 213 27.02 6.19 -11.93
CA SER A 213 26.57 5.01 -11.18
C SER A 213 27.72 4.03 -11.00
N HIS A 214 27.80 3.45 -9.80
CA HIS A 214 28.82 2.48 -9.40
C HIS A 214 28.17 1.18 -8.91
N PRO A 215 28.84 0.02 -9.13
CA PRO A 215 28.33 -1.25 -8.63
C PRO A 215 28.49 -1.32 -7.11
N VAL A 216 27.40 -1.54 -6.40
CA VAL A 216 27.36 -1.83 -4.95
C VAL A 216 27.04 -3.32 -4.79
N PRO A 217 27.84 -4.10 -4.03
CA PRO A 217 27.59 -5.52 -3.82
C PRO A 217 26.20 -5.82 -3.32
N ALA A 218 25.58 -6.90 -3.81
CA ALA A 218 24.21 -7.25 -3.52
C ALA A 218 23.97 -7.60 -2.04
N ASP A 219 25.01 -8.08 -1.33
CA ASP A 219 24.97 -8.33 0.12
C ASP A 219 24.87 -7.05 0.97
N ARG A 220 25.20 -5.89 0.38
CA ARG A 220 25.08 -4.56 1.01
C ARG A 220 23.74 -3.87 0.77
N ILE A 221 22.84 -4.48 0.02
CA ILE A 221 21.58 -3.88 -0.39
C ILE A 221 20.44 -4.86 -0.10
N ILE A 222 19.45 -4.38 0.63
CA ILE A 222 18.15 -5.03 0.73
C ILE A 222 17.22 -4.33 -0.24
N HIS A 223 16.82 -5.02 -1.30
CA HIS A 223 15.86 -4.49 -2.27
C HIS A 223 14.46 -4.98 -1.89
N TYR A 224 13.69 -4.08 -1.31
CA TYR A 224 12.35 -4.38 -0.80
C TYR A 224 11.27 -4.06 -1.83
N TYR A 225 10.55 -5.07 -2.28
CA TYR A 225 9.38 -4.98 -3.17
C TYR A 225 8.58 -6.28 -3.12
N ALA A 226 7.34 -6.27 -3.65
CA ALA A 226 6.54 -7.47 -3.82
C ALA A 226 6.40 -7.80 -5.31
N PRO A 227 6.92 -8.95 -5.77
CA PRO A 227 6.73 -9.39 -7.15
C PRO A 227 5.29 -9.84 -7.37
N VAL A 228 4.67 -9.36 -8.46
CA VAL A 228 3.33 -9.78 -8.90
C VAL A 228 3.42 -10.91 -9.94
N ARG A 229 4.52 -10.94 -10.70
CA ARG A 229 4.77 -11.96 -11.74
C ARG A 229 6.08 -12.70 -11.45
N PRO A 230 6.15 -14.03 -11.70
CA PRO A 230 7.42 -14.77 -11.61
C PRO A 230 8.50 -14.14 -12.48
N GLY A 231 9.73 -14.07 -11.96
CA GLY A 231 10.88 -13.47 -12.66
C GLY A 231 10.88 -11.95 -12.71
N GLN A 232 9.95 -11.28 -12.05
CA GLN A 232 9.94 -9.83 -11.93
C GLN A 232 11.11 -9.35 -11.07
N ALA A 233 11.99 -8.52 -11.65
CA ALA A 233 13.19 -8.01 -10.98
C ALA A 233 12.97 -6.66 -10.26
N ARG A 234 11.89 -5.96 -10.55
CA ARG A 234 11.59 -4.61 -10.07
C ARG A 234 10.16 -4.55 -9.52
N GLY A 235 9.94 -3.71 -8.51
CA GLY A 235 8.62 -3.48 -7.93
C GLY A 235 7.73 -2.59 -8.80
N VAL A 236 6.43 -2.68 -8.61
CA VAL A 236 5.42 -1.82 -9.22
C VAL A 236 4.52 -1.26 -8.12
N SER A 237 4.26 0.04 -8.18
CA SER A 237 3.39 0.71 -7.21
C SER A 237 2.07 -0.04 -6.99
N MET A 238 1.67 -0.18 -5.74
CA MET A 238 0.36 -0.73 -5.37
C MET A 238 -0.79 0.18 -5.85
N LEU A 239 -0.50 1.44 -6.14
CA LEU A 239 -1.45 2.40 -6.70
C LEU A 239 -1.64 2.23 -8.22
N ALA A 240 -0.80 1.45 -8.91
CA ALA A 240 -0.87 1.31 -10.37
C ALA A 240 -2.27 0.97 -10.91
N PRO A 241 -3.06 0.06 -10.31
CA PRO A 241 -4.40 -0.27 -10.79
C PRO A 241 -5.40 0.87 -10.68
N VAL A 242 -5.18 1.81 -9.75
CA VAL A 242 -6.14 2.86 -9.42
C VAL A 242 -5.79 4.23 -10.01
N ILE A 243 -4.55 4.45 -10.48
CA ILE A 243 -4.07 5.75 -10.99
C ILE A 243 -5.06 6.37 -11.99
N ALA A 244 -5.51 5.60 -12.99
CA ALA A 244 -6.43 6.11 -14.01
C ALA A 244 -7.79 6.47 -13.41
N ARG A 245 -8.31 5.63 -12.51
CA ARG A 245 -9.61 5.84 -11.85
C ARG A 245 -9.60 7.04 -10.92
N VAL A 246 -8.52 7.24 -10.17
CA VAL A 246 -8.35 8.42 -9.33
C VAL A 246 -8.33 9.68 -10.18
N ARG A 247 -7.58 9.67 -11.29
CA ARG A 247 -7.58 10.80 -12.23
C ARG A 247 -8.97 11.11 -12.77
N ASP A 248 -9.70 10.08 -13.21
CA ASP A 248 -11.06 10.25 -13.73
C ASP A 248 -12.00 10.85 -12.67
N LEU A 249 -11.88 10.40 -11.41
CA LEU A 249 -12.64 10.95 -10.29
C LEU A 249 -12.28 12.41 -10.04
N MET A 250 -10.99 12.77 -9.98
CA MET A 250 -10.56 14.17 -9.82
C MET A 250 -11.12 15.08 -10.89
N LEU A 251 -11.04 14.66 -12.18
CA LEU A 251 -11.59 15.45 -13.29
C LEU A 251 -13.11 15.62 -13.18
N TYR A 252 -13.81 14.61 -12.70
CA TYR A 252 -15.24 14.69 -12.47
C TYR A 252 -15.60 15.63 -11.31
N GLU A 253 -14.86 15.56 -10.19
CA GLU A 253 -15.01 16.46 -9.05
C GLU A 253 -14.74 17.92 -9.45
N ASP A 254 -13.68 18.17 -10.23
CA ASP A 254 -13.35 19.50 -10.75
C ASP A 254 -14.47 20.04 -11.64
N ALA A 255 -15.00 19.23 -12.55
CA ALA A 255 -16.10 19.62 -13.42
C ALA A 255 -17.37 19.93 -12.63
N GLU A 256 -17.69 19.14 -11.62
CA GLU A 256 -18.84 19.37 -10.75
C GLU A 256 -18.67 20.64 -9.88
N LEU A 257 -17.47 20.89 -9.39
CA LEU A 257 -17.16 22.12 -8.69
C LEU A 257 -17.31 23.36 -9.57
N GLN A 258 -16.82 23.27 -10.83
CA GLN A 258 -17.01 24.33 -11.81
C GLN A 258 -18.50 24.57 -12.12
N ARG A 259 -19.27 23.48 -12.27
CA ARG A 259 -20.72 23.57 -12.46
C ARG A 259 -21.39 24.30 -11.30
N LYS A 260 -21.07 23.93 -10.05
CA LYS A 260 -21.59 24.58 -8.84
C LYS A 260 -21.17 26.04 -8.73
N ASN A 261 -19.96 26.37 -9.12
CA ASN A 261 -19.49 27.74 -9.19
C ASN A 261 -20.27 28.56 -10.23
N LEU A 262 -20.64 27.97 -11.36
CA LEU A 262 -21.49 28.61 -12.37
C LEU A 262 -22.94 28.77 -11.88
N GLU A 263 -23.49 27.79 -11.14
CA GLU A 263 -24.82 27.90 -10.51
C GLU A 263 -24.91 29.07 -9.54
N THR A 264 -23.83 29.38 -8.82
CA THR A 264 -23.78 30.51 -7.89
C THR A 264 -23.57 31.85 -8.59
N ARG A 265 -23.08 31.83 -9.83
CA ARG A 265 -22.87 32.99 -10.69
C ARG A 265 -23.89 32.92 -11.81
N LEU A 266 -25.03 33.65 -11.69
CA LEU A 266 -26.01 33.71 -12.74
C LEU A 266 -25.35 34.16 -14.05
N GLY A 267 -25.18 33.22 -14.98
CA GLY A 267 -24.68 33.49 -16.33
C GLY A 267 -25.85 33.85 -17.25
N VAL A 268 -25.83 35.05 -17.81
CA VAL A 268 -26.79 35.48 -18.79
C VAL A 268 -26.06 35.66 -20.13
N LEU A 269 -26.47 34.90 -21.15
CA LEU A 269 -26.01 35.12 -22.52
C LEU A 269 -26.96 36.06 -23.22
N ALA A 270 -26.47 37.23 -23.62
CA ALA A 270 -27.18 38.15 -24.47
C ALA A 270 -26.79 37.87 -25.93
N SER A 271 -27.78 37.59 -26.77
CA SER A 271 -27.60 37.47 -28.21
C SER A 271 -28.52 38.45 -28.94
N GLY A 272 -27.98 39.23 -29.87
CA GLY A 272 -28.73 40.21 -30.67
C GLY A 272 -27.90 40.67 -31.85
N ASP A 273 -28.49 41.54 -32.68
CA ASP A 273 -27.75 42.16 -33.79
C ASP A 273 -26.56 42.97 -33.29
N VAL A 274 -25.47 42.98 -34.05
CA VAL A 274 -24.20 43.65 -33.70
C VAL A 274 -24.40 45.13 -33.39
N GLU A 275 -25.33 45.81 -34.07
CA GLU A 275 -25.69 47.21 -33.82
C GLU A 275 -26.35 47.43 -32.45
N THR A 276 -27.18 46.49 -31.99
CA THR A 276 -27.86 46.56 -30.68
C THR A 276 -26.91 46.30 -29.53
N LEU A 277 -25.93 45.42 -29.72
CA LEU A 277 -24.90 45.11 -28.75
C LEU A 277 -23.89 46.27 -28.58
N SER A 278 -23.53 46.93 -29.69
CA SER A 278 -22.64 48.11 -29.66
C SER A 278 -23.27 49.33 -28.98
N MET A 279 -24.61 49.48 -29.09
CA MET A 279 -25.34 50.52 -28.35
C MET A 279 -25.43 50.25 -26.85
N ALA A 280 -25.43 49.00 -26.42
CA ALA A 280 -25.36 48.61 -25.01
C ALA A 280 -24.02 49.00 -24.39
N GLU A 281 -22.93 48.83 -25.14
CA GLU A 281 -21.58 49.23 -24.71
C GLU A 281 -21.43 50.74 -24.55
N GLN A 282 -22.07 51.55 -25.44
CA GLN A 282 -22.00 53.02 -25.39
C GLN A 282 -22.76 53.64 -24.20
N ASN A 283 -23.76 52.95 -23.65
CA ASN A 283 -24.57 53.43 -22.53
C ASN A 283 -24.09 52.92 -21.15
N ALA A 284 -23.08 52.07 -21.09
CA ALA A 284 -22.50 51.61 -19.86
C ALA A 284 -21.35 52.54 -19.42
N THR A 285 -21.60 53.34 -18.38
CA THR A 285 -20.67 54.35 -17.85
C THR A 285 -19.40 53.76 -17.24
N ASP A 286 -19.17 52.48 -17.33
CA ASP A 286 -18.00 51.80 -16.76
C ASP A 286 -17.54 50.62 -17.63
N VAL A 287 -17.22 50.89 -18.93
CA VAL A 287 -16.70 49.90 -19.85
C VAL A 287 -15.17 49.92 -19.82
N ARG A 288 -14.58 48.97 -19.17
CA ARG A 288 -13.20 48.53 -19.47
C ARG A 288 -13.18 47.86 -20.84
N GLN A 289 -12.42 48.44 -21.73
CA GLN A 289 -12.21 48.00 -23.10
C GLN A 289 -11.79 46.54 -23.19
N THR A 290 -12.73 45.64 -23.39
CA THR A 290 -12.53 44.32 -24.00
C THR A 290 -13.87 43.58 -23.99
N GLY A 291 -14.69 43.64 -25.01
CA GLY A 291 -15.77 42.71 -25.36
C GLY A 291 -16.55 41.98 -24.25
N ASP A 292 -16.45 42.45 -23.05
CA ASP A 292 -16.99 41.83 -21.85
C ASP A 292 -18.22 42.60 -21.41
N LEU A 293 -19.40 41.99 -21.58
CA LEU A 293 -20.72 42.53 -21.19
C LEU A 293 -20.88 42.75 -19.67
N GLY A 294 -19.79 43.02 -18.96
CA GLY A 294 -19.74 43.33 -17.54
C GLY A 294 -20.07 42.15 -16.62
N THR A 295 -19.39 42.04 -15.50
CA THR A 295 -19.73 41.10 -14.43
C THR A 295 -21.09 41.49 -13.83
N LEU A 296 -22.11 40.64 -14.00
CA LEU A 296 -23.38 40.75 -13.30
C LEU A 296 -23.10 40.65 -11.78
N SER A 297 -23.33 41.76 -11.08
CA SER A 297 -23.29 41.75 -9.62
C SER A 297 -24.49 40.96 -9.10
N SER A 298 -24.26 40.11 -8.13
CA SER A 298 -25.33 39.33 -7.47
C SER A 298 -26.42 40.27 -6.97
N GLY A 299 -27.66 40.13 -7.49
CA GLY A 299 -28.81 40.97 -7.14
C GLY A 299 -28.96 42.27 -7.91
N GLY A 300 -28.12 42.56 -8.92
CA GLY A 300 -28.24 43.75 -9.78
C GLY A 300 -29.22 43.53 -10.92
N ILE A 301 -30.09 44.50 -11.15
CA ILE A 301 -30.97 44.54 -12.35
C ILE A 301 -30.21 45.27 -13.45
N THR A 302 -29.72 44.51 -14.44
CA THR A 302 -29.08 45.10 -15.64
C THR A 302 -30.15 45.36 -16.71
N ARG A 303 -30.27 46.61 -17.21
CA ARG A 303 -31.13 46.93 -18.31
C ARG A 303 -30.48 46.46 -19.63
N VAL A 304 -31.21 45.70 -20.40
CA VAL A 304 -30.78 45.16 -21.68
C VAL A 304 -31.52 45.88 -22.81
N PRO A 305 -30.88 46.20 -23.93
CA PRO A 305 -31.53 46.87 -25.07
C PRO A 305 -32.68 46.05 -25.64
N THR A 306 -33.70 46.78 -26.15
CA THR A 306 -34.87 46.16 -26.78
C THR A 306 -34.43 45.36 -28.02
N GLY A 307 -34.82 44.10 -28.11
CA GLY A 307 -34.45 43.22 -29.25
C GLY A 307 -33.31 42.22 -28.90
N THR A 308 -32.76 42.28 -27.69
CA THR A 308 -31.77 41.31 -27.24
C THR A 308 -32.45 40.09 -26.64
N ASN A 309 -32.11 38.89 -27.12
CA ASN A 309 -32.55 37.66 -26.51
C ASN A 309 -31.62 37.29 -25.34
N LEU A 310 -32.19 37.14 -24.18
CA LEU A 310 -31.46 36.72 -22.98
C LEU A 310 -31.67 35.23 -22.79
N THR A 311 -30.61 34.48 -22.82
CA THR A 311 -30.61 33.07 -22.45
C THR A 311 -29.92 32.91 -21.09
N ILE A 312 -30.68 32.54 -20.09
CA ILE A 312 -30.12 32.20 -18.78
C ILE A 312 -29.46 30.82 -18.90
N VAL A 313 -28.17 30.77 -18.65
CA VAL A 313 -27.45 29.49 -18.58
C VAL A 313 -27.68 28.90 -17.21
N GLU A 314 -28.69 28.04 -17.09
CA GLU A 314 -28.94 27.24 -15.89
C GLU A 314 -28.26 25.88 -16.06
N PRO A 315 -27.12 25.62 -15.40
CA PRO A 315 -26.52 24.29 -15.37
C PRO A 315 -27.49 23.35 -14.67
N LYS A 316 -28.02 22.37 -15.38
CA LYS A 316 -28.90 21.35 -14.74
C LYS A 316 -28.12 20.55 -13.71
N ALA A 317 -28.70 20.40 -12.50
CA ALA A 317 -28.15 19.51 -11.49
C ALA A 317 -27.91 18.11 -12.07
N ALA A 318 -26.71 17.57 -11.94
CA ALA A 318 -26.43 16.17 -12.30
C ALA A 318 -26.95 15.27 -11.17
N PRO A 319 -28.06 14.55 -11.35
CA PRO A 319 -28.50 13.59 -10.33
C PRO A 319 -27.46 12.45 -10.23
N GLY A 320 -27.18 11.97 -9.01
CA GLY A 320 -26.29 10.83 -8.80
C GLY A 320 -24.81 11.15 -8.57
N TYR A 321 -24.43 12.42 -8.33
CA TYR A 321 -23.06 12.79 -7.98
C TYR A 321 -22.53 11.98 -6.78
N VAL A 322 -23.28 11.96 -5.69
CA VAL A 322 -22.88 11.28 -4.45
C VAL A 322 -22.71 9.78 -4.68
N ASP A 323 -23.65 9.17 -5.41
CA ASP A 323 -23.62 7.73 -5.70
C ASP A 323 -22.45 7.34 -6.58
N TYR A 324 -22.14 8.17 -7.59
CA TYR A 324 -20.98 7.94 -8.46
C TYR A 324 -19.68 8.07 -7.71
N VAL A 325 -19.49 9.14 -6.93
CA VAL A 325 -18.27 9.35 -6.12
C VAL A 325 -18.10 8.19 -5.14
N LYS A 326 -19.15 7.77 -4.46
CA LYS A 326 -19.13 6.64 -3.55
C LYS A 326 -18.71 5.34 -4.26
N TYR A 327 -19.31 5.05 -5.42
CA TYR A 327 -18.95 3.89 -6.23
C TYR A 327 -17.50 3.95 -6.70
N ALA A 328 -17.03 5.11 -7.16
CA ALA A 328 -15.64 5.30 -7.58
C ALA A 328 -14.66 5.07 -6.43
N LEU A 329 -14.95 5.59 -5.23
CA LEU A 329 -14.12 5.38 -4.04
C LEU A 329 -14.11 3.93 -3.57
N HIS A 330 -15.22 3.18 -3.72
CA HIS A 330 -15.23 1.73 -3.47
C HIS A 330 -14.30 0.97 -4.42
N LEU A 331 -14.29 1.31 -5.73
CA LEU A 331 -13.38 0.71 -6.70
C LEU A 331 -11.92 1.04 -6.38
N ILE A 332 -11.63 2.29 -6.00
CA ILE A 332 -10.30 2.74 -5.61
C ILE A 332 -9.83 1.99 -4.36
N ALA A 333 -10.66 1.93 -3.31
CA ALA A 333 -10.36 1.19 -2.08
C ALA A 333 -10.04 -0.29 -2.36
N SER A 334 -10.87 -0.94 -3.19
CA SER A 334 -10.64 -2.33 -3.61
C SER A 334 -9.32 -2.50 -4.34
N GLY A 335 -8.98 -1.60 -5.27
CA GLY A 335 -7.72 -1.62 -6.01
C GLY A 335 -6.48 -1.34 -5.15
N MET A 336 -6.63 -0.54 -4.09
CA MET A 336 -5.60 -0.28 -3.09
C MET A 336 -5.47 -1.41 -2.05
N GLY A 337 -6.46 -2.31 -1.95
CA GLY A 337 -6.45 -3.38 -0.96
C GLY A 337 -6.82 -2.93 0.46
N VAL A 338 -7.45 -1.77 0.61
CA VAL A 338 -7.98 -1.23 1.87
C VAL A 338 -9.51 -1.25 1.86
N THR A 339 -10.14 -1.04 3.02
CA THR A 339 -11.61 -0.90 3.05
C THR A 339 -12.03 0.51 2.67
N TYR A 340 -13.29 0.67 2.21
CA TYR A 340 -13.85 1.97 1.89
C TYR A 340 -13.80 2.93 3.10
N GLU A 341 -14.09 2.39 4.27
CA GLU A 341 -14.09 3.14 5.53
C GLU A 341 -12.68 3.62 5.91
N MET A 342 -11.65 2.81 5.65
CA MET A 342 -10.25 3.23 5.86
C MET A 342 -9.82 4.32 4.88
N LEU A 343 -10.39 4.29 3.67
CA LEU A 343 -10.07 5.28 2.62
C LEU A 343 -10.75 6.63 2.90
N THR A 344 -12.00 6.60 3.34
CA THR A 344 -12.88 7.80 3.39
C THR A 344 -13.18 8.28 4.81
N GLY A 345 -13.05 7.40 5.82
CA GLY A 345 -13.55 7.66 7.17
C GLY A 345 -15.08 7.63 7.30
N ASP A 346 -15.80 7.29 6.23
CA ASP A 346 -17.28 7.31 6.22
C ASP A 346 -17.85 6.04 6.84
N MET A 347 -18.47 6.19 8.02
CA MET A 347 -19.06 5.10 8.80
C MET A 347 -20.62 5.09 8.75
N ARG A 348 -21.25 5.97 7.98
CA ARG A 348 -22.72 6.19 8.01
C ARG A 348 -23.55 4.97 7.64
N GLU A 349 -23.06 4.11 6.76
CA GLU A 349 -23.78 2.92 6.28
C GLU A 349 -23.17 1.61 6.81
N VAL A 350 -22.31 1.70 7.82
CA VAL A 350 -21.60 0.56 8.36
C VAL A 350 -22.41 -0.06 9.50
N ASN A 351 -22.81 -1.33 9.35
CA ASN A 351 -23.26 -2.11 10.49
C ASN A 351 -22.09 -2.96 11.04
N PHE A 352 -22.21 -3.33 12.31
CA PHE A 352 -21.17 -4.07 13.02
C PHE A 352 -20.72 -5.36 12.31
N SER A 353 -21.68 -6.11 11.77
CA SER A 353 -21.41 -7.40 11.11
C SER A 353 -20.64 -7.22 9.79
N SER A 354 -21.05 -6.26 8.95
CA SER A 354 -20.40 -5.99 7.67
C SER A 354 -19.01 -5.42 7.87
N ALA A 355 -18.82 -4.51 8.84
CA ALA A 355 -17.53 -3.95 9.22
C ALA A 355 -16.55 -5.05 9.65
N ARG A 356 -17.02 -5.97 10.50
CA ARG A 356 -16.21 -7.09 10.98
C ARG A 356 -15.71 -7.97 9.83
N VAL A 357 -16.56 -8.33 8.89
CA VAL A 357 -16.19 -9.18 7.75
C VAL A 357 -15.15 -8.48 6.88
N ARG A 358 -15.34 -7.20 6.53
CA ARG A 358 -14.39 -6.42 5.74
C ARG A 358 -13.04 -6.26 6.44
N LEU A 359 -13.05 -6.00 7.75
CA LEU A 359 -11.84 -5.88 8.54
C LEU A 359 -11.06 -7.21 8.62
N LEU A 360 -11.75 -8.34 8.77
CA LEU A 360 -11.10 -9.65 8.77
C LEU A 360 -10.46 -9.98 7.41
N GLU A 361 -11.11 -9.63 6.30
CA GLU A 361 -10.52 -9.82 4.96
C GLU A 361 -9.29 -8.93 4.75
N PHE A 362 -9.35 -7.68 5.19
CA PHE A 362 -8.21 -6.77 5.17
C PHE A 362 -7.04 -7.31 6.02
N ARG A 363 -7.31 -7.79 7.24
CA ARG A 363 -6.31 -8.39 8.13
C ARG A 363 -5.60 -9.58 7.49
N ARG A 364 -6.32 -10.48 6.82
CA ARG A 364 -5.73 -11.60 6.08
C ARG A 364 -4.74 -11.16 5.00
N ARG A 365 -5.07 -10.10 4.26
CA ARG A 365 -4.15 -9.53 3.25
C ARG A 365 -2.90 -8.94 3.89
N ALA A 366 -3.06 -8.19 4.98
CA ALA A 366 -1.95 -7.61 5.71
C ALA A 366 -1.05 -8.71 6.30
N GLU A 367 -1.61 -9.73 6.94
CA GLU A 367 -0.87 -10.89 7.48
C GLU A 367 -0.13 -11.66 6.37
N GLN A 368 -0.80 -11.93 5.25
CA GLN A 368 -0.17 -12.59 4.12
C GLN A 368 1.06 -11.81 3.63
N ARG A 369 0.94 -10.50 3.50
CA ARG A 369 2.04 -9.63 3.10
C ARG A 369 3.17 -9.61 4.14
N GLN A 370 2.84 -9.54 5.43
CA GLN A 370 3.82 -9.60 6.52
C GLN A 370 4.66 -10.88 6.44
N TRP A 371 4.01 -12.04 6.43
CA TRP A 371 4.67 -13.33 6.53
C TRP A 371 5.32 -13.81 5.25
N LEU A 372 4.76 -13.49 4.08
CA LEU A 372 5.26 -13.99 2.81
C LEU A 372 6.15 -12.98 2.06
N ASN A 373 6.18 -11.73 2.48
CA ASN A 373 7.01 -10.72 1.82
C ASN A 373 7.85 -9.90 2.81
N THR A 374 7.24 -9.12 3.71
CA THR A 374 7.98 -8.15 4.55
C THR A 374 8.99 -8.83 5.45
N ILE A 375 8.59 -9.87 6.17
CA ILE A 375 9.48 -10.60 7.07
C ILE A 375 10.63 -11.25 6.28
N PRO A 376 10.39 -12.07 5.24
CA PRO A 376 11.49 -12.77 4.57
C PRO A 376 12.40 -11.85 3.73
N THR A 377 11.90 -10.76 3.17
CA THR A 377 12.68 -9.93 2.26
C THR A 377 13.31 -8.70 2.91
N LEU A 378 12.74 -8.21 4.00
CA LEU A 378 13.22 -7.02 4.70
C LEU A 378 13.68 -7.36 6.12
N SER A 379 12.78 -7.83 6.99
CA SER A 379 13.06 -7.98 8.41
C SER A 379 14.13 -9.03 8.69
N ASN A 380 14.07 -10.22 8.06
CA ASN A 380 15.11 -11.26 8.21
C ASN A 380 16.48 -10.76 7.72
N ARG A 381 16.51 -10.02 6.61
CA ARG A 381 17.77 -9.47 6.08
C ARG A 381 18.38 -8.42 7.00
N ILE A 382 17.55 -7.63 7.70
CA ILE A 382 18.00 -6.69 8.72
C ILE A 382 18.55 -7.46 9.92
N TRP A 383 17.84 -8.50 10.37
CA TRP A 383 18.28 -9.35 11.48
C TRP A 383 19.62 -10.04 11.19
N GLU A 384 19.76 -10.68 10.04
CA GLU A 384 20.99 -11.32 9.59
C GLU A 384 22.17 -10.32 9.59
N ALA A 385 21.98 -9.14 9.00
CA ALA A 385 23.00 -8.10 8.96
C ALA A 385 23.38 -7.58 10.36
N PHE A 386 22.40 -7.44 11.26
CA PHE A 386 22.64 -7.08 12.66
C PHE A 386 23.47 -8.14 13.37
N ILE A 387 23.12 -9.43 13.24
CA ILE A 387 23.84 -10.52 13.85
C ILE A 387 25.28 -10.60 13.32
N ASP A 388 25.48 -10.55 12.01
CA ASP A 388 26.79 -10.59 11.37
C ASP A 388 27.68 -9.44 11.88
N ALA A 389 27.13 -8.24 11.96
CA ALA A 389 27.87 -7.09 12.47
C ALA A 389 28.17 -7.22 13.98
N ALA A 390 27.25 -7.76 14.77
CA ALA A 390 27.44 -7.97 16.21
C ALA A 390 28.51 -9.04 16.50
N VAL A 391 28.50 -10.13 15.73
CA VAL A 391 29.54 -11.19 15.80
C VAL A 391 30.91 -10.65 15.38
N LEU A 392 30.97 -9.92 14.27
CA LEU A 392 32.21 -9.31 13.78
C LEU A 392 32.80 -8.31 14.80
N ALA A 393 31.95 -7.58 15.49
CA ALA A 393 32.33 -6.66 16.57
C ALA A 393 32.67 -7.33 17.89
N GLY A 394 32.62 -8.67 18.00
CA GLY A 394 32.88 -9.42 19.22
C GLY A 394 31.81 -9.23 20.30
N LYS A 395 30.63 -8.71 19.97
CA LYS A 395 29.49 -8.54 20.91
C LYS A 395 28.74 -9.84 21.13
N LEU A 396 28.71 -10.70 20.13
CA LEU A 396 28.09 -12.02 20.17
C LEU A 396 29.09 -13.10 19.73
N PRO A 397 29.08 -14.31 20.33
CA PRO A 397 29.84 -15.44 19.82
C PRO A 397 29.31 -15.88 18.46
N ARG A 398 30.15 -16.55 17.66
CA ARG A 398 29.72 -17.10 16.37
C ARG A 398 28.79 -18.30 16.60
N SER A 399 27.54 -18.16 16.21
CA SER A 399 26.52 -19.21 16.34
C SER A 399 25.39 -18.94 15.30
N ASP A 400 24.49 -19.89 15.21
CA ASP A 400 23.23 -19.69 14.48
C ASP A 400 22.23 -18.96 15.41
N TYR A 401 21.72 -17.84 14.96
CA TYR A 401 20.82 -16.96 15.70
C TYR A 401 19.46 -16.83 14.99
N ALA A 402 18.74 -17.95 14.93
CA ALA A 402 17.36 -17.93 14.43
C ALA A 402 16.49 -17.00 15.29
N CYS A 403 15.55 -16.34 14.68
CA CYS A 403 14.56 -15.51 15.36
C CYS A 403 13.13 -15.87 14.94
N ASP A 404 12.22 -15.64 15.86
CA ASP A 404 10.77 -15.63 15.62
C ASP A 404 10.29 -14.17 15.54
N TRP A 405 9.17 -13.93 14.86
CA TRP A 405 8.66 -12.59 14.63
C TRP A 405 7.30 -12.38 15.27
N SER A 406 7.13 -11.24 15.94
CA SER A 406 5.84 -10.77 16.42
C SER A 406 5.36 -9.65 15.53
N THR A 407 4.25 -9.89 14.82
CA THR A 407 3.59 -8.86 13.99
C THR A 407 2.74 -7.94 14.87
N PRO A 408 2.34 -6.76 14.37
CA PRO A 408 1.46 -5.85 15.09
C PRO A 408 0.18 -6.53 15.54
N LYS A 409 -0.26 -6.17 16.75
CA LYS A 409 -1.51 -6.70 17.29
C LYS A 409 -2.71 -6.24 16.47
N TRP A 410 -3.71 -7.11 16.39
CA TRP A 410 -5.04 -6.76 15.94
C TRP A 410 -5.92 -6.51 17.16
N ASP A 411 -6.47 -5.31 17.27
CA ASP A 411 -7.44 -5.03 18.33
C ASP A 411 -8.71 -5.85 18.12
N TYR A 412 -9.34 -6.22 19.23
CA TYR A 412 -10.61 -6.92 19.18
C TYR A 412 -11.70 -6.04 18.57
N VAL A 413 -12.53 -6.65 17.74
CA VAL A 413 -13.73 -5.98 17.21
C VAL A 413 -14.84 -6.00 18.26
N ASN A 414 -14.94 -7.10 19.01
CA ASN A 414 -15.79 -7.23 20.18
C ASN A 414 -14.97 -7.80 21.33
N PRO A 415 -14.42 -6.95 22.22
CA PRO A 415 -13.49 -7.39 23.26
C PRO A 415 -14.06 -8.50 24.15
N GLU A 416 -15.34 -8.43 24.51
CA GLU A 416 -15.94 -9.43 25.39
C GLU A 416 -16.03 -10.81 24.73
N GLN A 417 -16.55 -10.87 23.50
CA GLN A 417 -16.72 -12.14 22.79
C GLN A 417 -15.36 -12.72 22.37
N ASP A 418 -14.44 -11.86 21.91
CA ASP A 418 -13.15 -12.28 21.41
C ASP A 418 -12.26 -12.80 22.57
N VAL A 419 -12.31 -12.18 23.78
CA VAL A 419 -11.62 -12.69 24.97
C VAL A 419 -12.22 -14.01 25.43
N LYS A 420 -13.54 -14.16 25.44
CA LYS A 420 -14.19 -15.43 25.79
C LYS A 420 -13.79 -16.55 24.82
N ALA A 421 -13.73 -16.24 23.52
CA ALA A 421 -13.27 -17.19 22.51
C ALA A 421 -11.80 -17.60 22.71
N ASP A 422 -10.91 -16.64 23.00
CA ASP A 422 -9.51 -16.91 23.27
C ASP A 422 -9.33 -17.81 24.52
N LEU A 423 -10.07 -17.54 25.58
CA LEU A 423 -10.04 -18.37 26.80
C LEU A 423 -10.59 -19.77 26.53
N ALA A 424 -11.66 -19.90 25.71
CA ALA A 424 -12.19 -21.19 25.31
C ALA A 424 -11.20 -22.01 24.47
N GLU A 425 -10.48 -21.37 23.54
CA GLU A 425 -9.43 -22.04 22.76
C GLU A 425 -8.26 -22.52 23.65
N ILE A 426 -7.84 -21.70 24.62
CA ILE A 426 -6.78 -22.07 25.57
C ILE A 426 -7.23 -23.23 26.45
N SER A 427 -8.45 -23.15 27.01
CA SER A 427 -8.99 -24.23 27.88
C SER A 427 -9.26 -25.51 27.10
N GLY A 428 -9.60 -25.43 25.83
CA GLY A 428 -9.78 -26.56 24.91
C GLY A 428 -8.46 -27.15 24.38
N GLY A 429 -7.29 -26.56 24.73
CA GLY A 429 -5.97 -27.02 24.25
C GLY A 429 -5.70 -26.73 22.77
N LEU A 430 -6.52 -25.90 22.12
CA LEU A 430 -6.37 -25.54 20.71
C LEU A 430 -5.32 -24.44 20.50
N SER A 431 -4.96 -23.69 21.55
CA SER A 431 -3.96 -22.63 21.51
C SER A 431 -3.25 -22.49 22.85
N SER A 432 -2.03 -21.99 22.86
CA SER A 432 -1.31 -21.66 24.09
C SER A 432 -1.48 -20.19 24.49
N ILE A 433 -1.31 -19.87 25.78
CA ILE A 433 -1.28 -18.48 26.27
C ILE A 433 -0.18 -17.71 25.54
N SER A 434 0.98 -18.31 25.36
CA SER A 434 2.12 -17.68 24.65
C SER A 434 1.81 -17.36 23.20
N GLU A 435 1.06 -18.22 22.52
CA GLU A 435 0.62 -17.94 21.14
C GLU A 435 -0.37 -16.78 21.08
N LYS A 436 -1.33 -16.75 22.00
CA LYS A 436 -2.30 -15.62 22.07
C LYS A 436 -1.59 -14.31 22.38
N LEU A 437 -0.59 -14.31 23.26
CA LEU A 437 0.24 -13.14 23.54
C LEU A 437 1.03 -12.69 22.30
N ARG A 438 1.64 -13.63 21.56
CA ARG A 438 2.36 -13.33 20.32
C ARG A 438 1.43 -12.72 19.27
N ARG A 439 0.24 -13.28 19.05
CA ARG A 439 -0.76 -12.72 18.13
C ARG A 439 -1.20 -11.31 18.50
N ARG A 440 -1.02 -10.92 19.76
CA ARG A 440 -1.28 -9.55 20.27
C ARG A 440 -0.03 -8.66 20.24
N GLY A 441 1.07 -9.11 19.65
CA GLY A 441 2.31 -8.34 19.57
C GLY A 441 3.09 -8.24 20.88
N TYR A 442 2.75 -9.03 21.90
CA TYR A 442 3.49 -9.08 23.16
C TYR A 442 4.60 -10.15 23.13
N LYS A 443 5.69 -9.88 23.82
CA LYS A 443 6.73 -10.88 24.12
C LYS A 443 6.26 -11.72 25.32
N PRO A 444 5.91 -13.02 25.17
CA PRO A 444 5.33 -13.81 26.25
C PRO A 444 6.18 -13.85 27.53
N ASP A 445 7.51 -13.97 27.36
CA ASP A 445 8.42 -14.06 28.51
C ASP A 445 8.45 -12.75 29.31
N LEU A 446 8.33 -11.58 28.67
CA LEU A 446 8.22 -10.31 29.38
C LEU A 446 6.90 -10.23 30.14
N VAL A 447 5.79 -10.60 29.51
CA VAL A 447 4.48 -10.62 30.15
C VAL A 447 4.47 -11.57 31.34
N PHE A 448 5.05 -12.76 31.22
CA PHE A 448 5.15 -13.68 32.34
C PHE A 448 6.07 -13.18 33.46
N LYS A 449 7.20 -12.50 33.12
CA LYS A 449 8.06 -11.82 34.10
C LYS A 449 7.31 -10.70 34.83
N GLU A 450 6.55 -9.88 34.11
CA GLU A 450 5.74 -8.82 34.69
C GLU A 450 4.64 -9.38 35.60
N ILE A 451 3.88 -10.37 35.14
CA ILE A 451 2.84 -11.04 35.94
C ILE A 451 3.47 -11.59 37.24
N LYS A 452 4.61 -12.26 37.14
CA LYS A 452 5.30 -12.76 38.32
C LYS A 452 5.71 -11.63 39.27
N SER A 453 6.31 -10.57 38.73
CA SER A 453 6.70 -9.39 39.53
C SER A 453 5.51 -8.73 40.21
N ASP A 454 4.38 -8.63 39.53
CA ASP A 454 3.16 -8.04 40.08
C ASP A 454 2.59 -8.92 41.22
N PHE A 455 2.54 -10.24 41.01
CA PHE A 455 2.13 -11.17 42.09
C PHE A 455 3.07 -11.16 43.30
N ASP A 456 4.39 -11.09 43.07
CA ASP A 456 5.37 -11.00 44.14
C ASP A 456 5.19 -9.66 44.90
N ARG A 457 4.90 -8.56 44.21
CA ARG A 457 4.59 -7.26 44.83
C ARG A 457 3.29 -7.31 45.64
N LEU A 458 2.19 -7.84 45.07
CA LEU A 458 0.90 -8.00 45.77
C LEU A 458 1.03 -8.85 47.00
N ARG A 459 1.91 -9.88 46.98
CA ARG A 459 2.20 -10.73 48.14
C ARG A 459 2.98 -9.97 49.21
N SER A 460 4.01 -9.18 48.79
CA SER A 460 4.81 -8.40 49.73
C SER A 460 4.01 -7.30 50.40
N ASP A 461 3.08 -6.71 49.71
CA ASP A 461 2.23 -5.61 50.18
C ASP A 461 0.98 -6.12 50.95
N GLY A 462 0.82 -7.44 51.06
CA GLY A 462 -0.34 -8.05 51.75
C GLY A 462 -1.70 -7.84 51.06
N THR A 463 -1.70 -7.42 49.80
CA THR A 463 -2.94 -7.09 49.03
C THR A 463 -3.40 -8.24 48.13
N LEU A 464 -2.64 -9.35 48.08
CA LEU A 464 -2.94 -10.49 47.22
C LEU A 464 -4.32 -11.11 47.50
N ASP A 465 -4.68 -11.26 48.77
CA ASP A 465 -5.97 -11.85 49.15
C ASP A 465 -7.15 -10.94 48.73
N ILE A 466 -6.99 -9.63 48.83
CA ILE A 466 -7.99 -8.67 48.38
C ILE A 466 -8.15 -8.80 46.86
N PHE A 467 -7.08 -8.92 46.11
CA PHE A 467 -7.11 -9.07 44.66
C PHE A 467 -7.79 -10.38 44.24
N LEU A 468 -7.52 -11.50 44.92
CA LEU A 468 -8.16 -12.77 44.64
C LEU A 468 -9.68 -12.76 44.99
N GLN A 469 -10.07 -12.08 46.08
CA GLN A 469 -11.48 -11.90 46.45
C GLN A 469 -12.23 -11.08 45.39
N LEU A 470 -11.64 -10.04 44.80
CA LEU A 470 -12.24 -9.28 43.74
C LEU A 470 -12.49 -10.12 42.47
N GLN A 471 -11.59 -11.05 42.16
CA GLN A 471 -11.76 -11.97 41.03
C GLN A 471 -12.86 -13.00 41.25
N THR A 472 -12.99 -13.54 42.46
CA THR A 472 -14.03 -14.53 42.80
C THR A 472 -15.43 -13.93 42.86
N ASN A 473 -15.56 -12.67 43.26
CA ASN A 473 -16.83 -11.96 43.27
C ASN A 473 -17.34 -11.56 41.87
N GLN A 474 -16.52 -11.65 40.82
CA GLN A 474 -16.93 -11.45 39.44
C GLN A 474 -17.38 -12.76 38.74
N ALA A 475 -17.20 -13.91 39.33
CA ALA A 475 -17.75 -15.17 38.81
C ALA A 475 -19.29 -15.16 38.96
N PRO A 476 -20.07 -15.41 37.87
CA PRO A 476 -21.54 -15.49 37.99
C PRO A 476 -21.86 -16.61 38.97
N GLN A 477 -22.52 -16.26 40.09
CA GLN A 477 -23.08 -17.25 41.00
C GLN A 477 -24.05 -18.13 40.20
N ALA A 478 -23.72 -19.41 40.06
CA ALA A 478 -24.66 -20.41 39.57
C ALA A 478 -25.91 -20.38 40.46
N ALA A 479 -27.05 -20.08 39.85
CA ALA A 479 -28.31 -20.04 40.58
C ALA A 479 -28.53 -21.36 41.33
N PRO A 480 -28.92 -21.34 42.63
CA PRO A 480 -29.13 -22.54 43.38
C PRO A 480 -30.25 -23.37 42.74
N THR A 481 -29.92 -24.58 42.32
CA THR A 481 -30.90 -25.56 41.89
C THR A 481 -31.87 -25.85 43.04
N LYS A 482 -33.12 -25.47 42.91
CA LYS A 482 -34.19 -25.85 43.84
C LYS A 482 -34.28 -27.39 43.91
N PRO A 483 -34.31 -27.98 45.12
CA PRO A 483 -34.54 -29.40 45.24
C PRO A 483 -35.94 -29.70 44.75
N THR A 484 -36.09 -30.62 43.81
CA THR A 484 -37.33 -31.19 43.38
C THR A 484 -37.90 -32.02 44.54
N THR A 485 -38.92 -31.53 45.21
CA THR A 485 -39.74 -32.31 46.14
C THR A 485 -40.48 -33.36 45.34
N ALA A 486 -40.09 -34.62 45.54
CA ALA A 486 -40.87 -35.76 45.17
C ALA A 486 -42.10 -35.80 46.08
N THR A 487 -43.27 -35.67 45.46
CA THR A 487 -44.54 -36.03 46.11
C THR A 487 -44.97 -37.40 45.58
N SER A 488 -45.25 -38.25 46.56
CA SER A 488 -45.81 -39.60 46.51
C SER A 488 -47.06 -39.71 45.67
#